data_0a0eee2a1a682f38f143296672881c2f
#
_entry.id   0a0eee2a1a682f38f143296672881c2f
#
_cell.length_a   1.000
_cell.length_b   1.000
_cell.length_c   1.000
_cell.angle_alpha   90.00
_cell.angle_beta   90.00
_cell.angle_gamma   90.00
#
_symmetry.space_group_name_H-M   'P 1'
#
loop_
_entity.id
_entity.type
_entity.pdbx_description
1 polymer ?
#
loop_
_entity_poly.entity_id
_entity_poly.type
_entity_poly.pdbx_seq_one_letter_code
_entity_poly.pdbx_strand_id
1 'polypeptide(L)'
;SANGYRLPTEAEWEYAAGGGSSNRTRFGNGKDIANPTEMNFNGGASGKVSYSVVGEYRAKTIKVGSFIPNALGLYDMSGNVLEWCSDWYDTYSSGAQTNPTGPATGSDRVIRGGSYFDSPAANRVALRDGGAPSALGAALGFRVVSLQ
;
A
#
# COMPACT_ATOMS: atom_id res chain seq x y z
N SER A 1 16.65 -4.92 14.41
CA SER A 1 17.07 -5.68 13.21
C SER A 1 18.58 -5.74 13.14
N ALA A 2 19.17 -6.91 12.89
CA ALA A 2 20.62 -7.11 12.87
C ALA A 2 21.36 -6.30 11.78
N ASN A 3 20.65 -5.78 10.79
CA ASN A 3 21.23 -5.17 9.58
C ASN A 3 20.77 -3.72 9.33
N GLY A 4 20.14 -3.06 10.31
CA GLY A 4 19.62 -1.70 10.13
C GLY A 4 18.38 -1.59 9.23
N TYR A 5 17.76 -2.71 8.84
CA TYR A 5 16.53 -2.74 8.05
C TYR A 5 15.38 -3.37 8.83
N ARG A 6 14.18 -2.86 8.63
CA ARG A 6 12.94 -3.40 9.19
C ARG A 6 11.77 -3.15 8.25
N LEU A 7 10.63 -3.78 8.52
CA LEU A 7 9.37 -3.37 7.90
C LEU A 7 8.99 -1.95 8.37
N PRO A 8 8.31 -1.17 7.54
CA PRO A 8 7.73 0.10 7.99
C PRO A 8 6.66 -0.16 9.06
N THR A 9 6.44 0.80 9.94
CA THR A 9 5.17 0.88 10.66
C THR A 9 4.06 1.26 9.67
N GLU A 10 2.81 1.00 10.02
CA GLU A 10 1.68 1.39 9.18
C GLU A 10 1.66 2.91 8.95
N ALA A 11 1.97 3.70 9.98
CA ALA A 11 2.04 5.16 9.88
C ALA A 11 3.15 5.64 8.95
N GLU A 12 4.34 5.02 9.00
CA GLU A 12 5.43 5.31 8.07
C GLU A 12 5.06 4.95 6.64
N TRP A 13 4.43 3.78 6.45
CA TRP A 13 3.97 3.34 5.14
C TRP A 13 2.94 4.33 4.56
N GLU A 14 1.95 4.73 5.35
CA GLU A 14 0.90 5.65 4.91
C GLU A 14 1.43 7.06 4.62
N TYR A 15 2.36 7.57 5.44
CA TYR A 15 3.05 8.83 5.18
C TYR A 15 3.84 8.78 3.87
N ALA A 16 4.58 7.69 3.66
CA ALA A 16 5.35 7.44 2.45
C ALA A 16 4.46 7.34 1.21
N ALA A 17 3.35 6.60 1.29
CA ALA A 17 2.36 6.45 0.23
C ALA A 17 1.66 7.78 -0.10
N GLY A 18 1.41 8.62 0.90
CA GLY A 18 0.87 9.97 0.75
C GLY A 18 1.85 10.99 0.15
N GLY A 19 3.08 10.58 -0.19
CA GLY A 19 4.09 11.46 -0.75
C GLY A 19 4.66 12.48 0.24
N GLY A 20 4.58 12.19 1.54
CA GLY A 20 5.09 13.08 2.61
C GLY A 20 4.23 14.32 2.85
N SER A 21 3.04 14.39 2.28
CA SER A 21 2.15 15.55 2.34
C SER A 21 0.97 15.33 3.30
N SER A 22 0.49 16.40 3.92
CA SER A 22 -0.79 16.44 4.63
C SER A 22 -1.99 16.45 3.67
N ASN A 23 -1.79 16.91 2.45
CA ASN A 23 -2.81 16.90 1.38
C ASN A 23 -2.65 15.63 0.54
N ARG A 24 -3.14 14.52 1.07
CA ARG A 24 -2.96 13.19 0.47
C ARG A 24 -3.89 12.99 -0.71
N THR A 25 -3.34 12.44 -1.78
CA THR A 25 -4.10 11.91 -2.90
C THR A 25 -4.65 10.52 -2.60
N ARG A 26 -5.62 10.07 -3.40
CA ARG A 26 -6.27 8.76 -3.22
C ARG A 26 -5.32 7.60 -3.45
N PHE A 27 -4.35 7.76 -4.38
CA PHE A 27 -3.39 6.72 -4.77
C PHE A 27 -1.95 7.16 -4.53
N GLY A 28 -1.09 6.18 -4.27
CA GLY A 28 0.29 6.39 -3.89
C GLY A 28 1.23 6.87 -5.00
N ASN A 29 0.72 7.09 -6.21
CA ASN A 29 1.41 7.75 -7.32
C ASN A 29 1.13 9.27 -7.39
N GLY A 30 0.49 9.84 -6.38
CA GLY A 30 0.15 11.27 -6.33
C GLY A 30 -1.09 11.64 -7.15
N LYS A 31 -1.95 10.68 -7.47
CA LYS A 31 -3.16 10.89 -8.28
C LYS A 31 -4.44 10.53 -7.51
N ASP A 32 -5.56 11.09 -7.94
CA ASP A 32 -6.89 10.76 -7.43
C ASP A 32 -7.69 9.82 -8.34
N ILE A 33 -7.14 9.52 -9.51
CA ILE A 33 -7.73 8.61 -10.49
C ILE A 33 -6.83 7.40 -10.67
N ALA A 34 -7.38 6.20 -10.48
CA ALA A 34 -6.71 4.95 -10.80
C ALA A 34 -6.64 4.77 -12.33
N ASN A 35 -5.44 4.70 -12.87
CA ASN A 35 -5.21 4.50 -14.29
C ASN A 35 -4.28 3.31 -14.51
N PRO A 36 -4.68 2.27 -15.27
CA PRO A 36 -3.84 1.09 -15.55
C PRO A 36 -2.52 1.41 -16.26
N THR A 37 -2.40 2.58 -16.88
CA THR A 37 -1.14 3.05 -17.47
C THR A 37 -0.17 3.67 -16.46
N GLU A 38 -0.61 3.88 -15.21
CA GLU A 38 0.16 4.55 -14.16
C GLU A 38 0.34 3.70 -12.89
N MET A 39 -0.39 2.58 -12.78
CA MET A 39 -0.30 1.65 -11.65
C MET A 39 -0.78 0.25 -12.05
N ASN A 40 -0.32 -0.77 -11.36
CA ASN A 40 -0.66 -2.18 -11.63
C ASN A 40 -1.78 -2.67 -10.71
N PHE A 41 -3.00 -2.69 -11.22
CA PHE A 41 -4.20 -3.15 -10.52
C PHE A 41 -5.17 -3.83 -11.51
N ASN A 42 -6.28 -4.37 -11.04
CA ASN A 42 -7.33 -4.87 -11.90
C ASN A 42 -8.12 -3.71 -12.54
N GLY A 43 -7.67 -3.29 -13.72
CA GLY A 43 -8.28 -2.22 -14.52
C GLY A 43 -9.50 -2.64 -15.32
N GLY A 44 -9.98 -3.88 -15.19
CA GLY A 44 -11.15 -4.40 -15.89
C GLY A 44 -12.44 -3.67 -15.56
N ALA A 45 -13.41 -3.72 -16.47
CA ALA A 45 -14.67 -2.98 -16.36
C ALA A 45 -15.54 -3.39 -15.14
N SER A 46 -15.43 -4.65 -14.69
CA SER A 46 -16.21 -5.17 -13.56
C SER A 46 -15.89 -4.50 -12.21
N GLY A 47 -14.66 -3.98 -12.06
CA GLY A 47 -14.21 -3.28 -10.86
C GLY A 47 -14.26 -1.75 -10.94
N LYS A 48 -14.83 -1.20 -12.03
CA LYS A 48 -14.87 0.24 -12.28
C LYS A 48 -15.56 1.01 -11.14
N VAL A 49 -14.94 2.12 -10.75
CA VAL A 49 -15.49 3.13 -9.84
C VAL A 49 -15.42 4.51 -10.48
N SER A 50 -16.07 5.52 -9.90
CA SER A 50 -16.10 6.89 -10.45
C SER A 50 -14.72 7.55 -10.57
N TYR A 51 -13.74 7.06 -9.84
CA TYR A 51 -12.36 7.53 -9.82
C TYR A 51 -11.39 6.52 -10.44
N SER A 52 -11.82 5.78 -11.46
CA SER A 52 -10.93 4.87 -12.20
C SER A 52 -11.16 4.92 -13.71
N VAL A 53 -10.09 4.68 -14.46
CA VAL A 53 -10.10 4.43 -15.89
C VAL A 53 -10.17 2.92 -16.11
N VAL A 54 -11.07 2.49 -16.99
CA VAL A 54 -11.09 1.09 -17.46
C VAL A 54 -9.95 0.87 -18.44
N GLY A 55 -9.22 -0.22 -18.28
CA GLY A 55 -8.10 -0.57 -19.15
C GLY A 55 -7.54 -1.93 -18.83
N GLU A 56 -6.23 -2.08 -18.99
CA GLU A 56 -5.55 -3.36 -18.87
C GLU A 56 -5.67 -3.96 -17.45
N TYR A 57 -5.98 -5.25 -17.40
CA TYR A 57 -5.78 -6.11 -16.25
C TYR A 57 -4.64 -7.09 -16.56
N ARG A 58 -3.45 -6.86 -15.99
CA ARG A 58 -2.25 -7.67 -16.29
C ARG A 58 -2.26 -9.05 -15.63
N ALA A 59 -3.09 -9.23 -14.59
CA ALA A 59 -3.25 -10.48 -13.83
C ALA A 59 -1.93 -11.06 -13.27
N LYS A 60 -0.91 -10.23 -13.11
CA LYS A 60 0.41 -10.60 -12.59
C LYS A 60 1.15 -9.38 -12.05
N THR A 61 2.18 -9.63 -11.24
CA THR A 61 3.16 -8.60 -10.87
C THR A 61 3.95 -8.12 -12.09
N ILE A 62 4.43 -6.90 -12.02
CA ILE A 62 5.36 -6.33 -12.99
C ILE A 62 6.67 -5.93 -12.29
N LYS A 63 7.67 -5.61 -13.08
CA LYS A 63 8.94 -5.09 -12.56
C LYS A 63 8.68 -3.85 -11.71
N VAL A 64 9.26 -3.82 -10.51
CA VAL A 64 9.18 -2.65 -9.62
C VAL A 64 9.75 -1.40 -10.29
N GLY A 65 9.15 -0.24 -10.00
CA GLY A 65 9.59 1.02 -10.58
C GLY A 65 9.22 1.19 -12.06
N SER A 66 8.23 0.46 -12.57
CA SER A 66 7.79 0.56 -13.97
C SER A 66 6.94 1.81 -14.24
N PHE A 67 6.42 2.45 -13.22
CA PHE A 67 5.59 3.65 -13.30
C PHE A 67 6.28 4.86 -12.69
N ILE A 68 5.58 6.01 -12.68
CA ILE A 68 6.10 7.25 -12.11
C ILE A 68 6.07 7.17 -10.58
N PRO A 69 7.15 7.59 -9.89
CA PRO A 69 7.18 7.63 -8.43
C PRO A 69 6.30 8.78 -7.88
N ASN A 70 6.01 8.73 -6.59
CA ASN A 70 5.37 9.84 -5.88
C ASN A 70 6.37 10.97 -5.56
N ALA A 71 5.92 12.00 -4.84
CA ALA A 71 6.72 13.18 -4.50
C ALA A 71 7.97 12.88 -3.63
N LEU A 72 7.98 11.73 -2.94
CA LEU A 72 9.16 11.25 -2.19
C LEU A 72 10.08 10.34 -3.02
N GLY A 73 9.82 10.15 -4.30
CA GLY A 73 10.58 9.25 -5.16
C GLY A 73 10.25 7.77 -4.94
N LEU A 74 9.14 7.43 -4.29
CA LEU A 74 8.73 6.06 -3.99
C LEU A 74 7.80 5.52 -5.06
N TYR A 75 8.09 4.30 -5.51
CA TYR A 75 7.37 3.60 -6.57
C TYR A 75 6.37 2.61 -5.99
N ASP A 76 5.33 2.31 -6.77
CA ASP A 76 4.39 1.20 -6.55
C ASP A 76 3.69 1.23 -5.17
N MET A 77 3.47 2.44 -4.61
CA MET A 77 2.76 2.62 -3.34
C MET A 77 1.24 2.37 -3.44
N SER A 78 0.76 2.03 -4.61
CA SER A 78 -0.61 1.56 -4.88
C SER A 78 -0.56 0.52 -5.99
N GLY A 79 -0.99 -0.70 -5.69
CA GLY A 79 -0.99 -1.84 -6.61
C GLY A 79 0.31 -2.63 -6.63
N ASN A 80 0.45 -3.47 -7.59
CA ASN A 80 1.47 -4.49 -7.78
C ASN A 80 1.37 -5.62 -6.75
N VAL A 81 1.76 -5.40 -5.48
CA VAL A 81 1.58 -6.35 -4.38
C VAL A 81 1.11 -5.63 -3.11
N LEU A 82 0.32 -6.33 -2.30
CA LEU A 82 0.06 -5.96 -0.91
C LEU A 82 1.39 -5.98 -0.13
N GLU A 83 1.57 -5.06 0.79
CA GLU A 83 2.82 -4.91 1.53
C GLU A 83 2.63 -5.02 3.03
N TRP A 84 3.44 -5.86 3.65
CA TRP A 84 3.48 -6.04 5.10
C TRP A 84 3.97 -4.78 5.82
N CYS A 85 3.27 -4.43 6.90
CA CYS A 85 3.75 -3.50 7.93
C CYS A 85 4.10 -4.25 9.22
N SER A 86 4.88 -3.61 10.09
CA SER A 86 5.29 -4.19 11.38
C SER A 86 4.17 -4.23 12.42
N ASP A 87 3.13 -3.43 12.24
CA ASP A 87 2.06 -3.27 13.20
C ASP A 87 1.12 -4.48 13.22
N TRP A 88 0.60 -4.84 14.40
CA TRP A 88 -0.55 -5.70 14.50
C TRP A 88 -1.80 -4.95 14.03
N TYR A 89 -2.67 -5.65 13.29
CA TYR A 89 -3.90 -5.08 12.79
C TYR A 89 -4.93 -4.95 13.90
N ASP A 90 -5.49 -3.75 14.06
CA ASP A 90 -6.60 -3.44 14.96
C ASP A 90 -7.31 -2.17 14.48
N THR A 91 -8.41 -1.82 15.13
CA THR A 91 -9.06 -0.52 14.93
C THR A 91 -8.15 0.61 15.40
N TYR A 92 -8.21 1.74 14.72
CA TYR A 92 -7.47 2.92 15.17
C TYR A 92 -7.99 3.40 16.54
N SER A 93 -7.07 3.76 17.41
CA SER A 93 -7.40 4.45 18.65
C SER A 93 -8.01 5.83 18.36
N SER A 94 -8.96 6.25 19.19
CA SER A 94 -9.49 7.62 19.14
C SER A 94 -8.46 8.60 19.66
N GLY A 95 -8.25 9.71 18.95
CA GLY A 95 -7.34 10.78 19.33
C GLY A 95 -6.01 10.80 18.55
N ALA A 96 -5.30 11.90 18.71
CA ALA A 96 -4.01 12.11 18.05
C ALA A 96 -2.96 11.15 18.57
N GLN A 97 -2.18 10.58 17.67
CA GLN A 97 -1.07 9.69 17.97
C GLN A 97 0.25 10.28 17.44
N THR A 98 1.34 10.02 18.12
CA THR A 98 2.68 10.36 17.64
C THR A 98 3.47 9.09 17.41
N ASN A 99 3.91 8.88 16.15
CA ASN A 99 4.66 7.71 15.72
C ASN A 99 4.03 6.38 16.21
N PRO A 100 2.75 6.12 15.90
CA PRO A 100 2.08 4.90 16.36
C PRO A 100 2.75 3.66 15.78
N THR A 101 2.75 2.58 16.56
CA THR A 101 3.32 1.27 16.19
C THR A 101 2.27 0.15 16.29
N GLY A 102 0.99 0.52 16.40
CA GLY A 102 -0.09 -0.42 16.61
C GLY A 102 -0.11 -1.03 18.03
N PRO A 103 -1.01 -1.98 18.28
CA PRO A 103 -1.10 -2.69 19.56
C PRO A 103 0.14 -3.60 19.78
N ALA A 104 0.39 -3.97 21.04
CA ALA A 104 1.53 -4.81 21.40
C ALA A 104 1.38 -6.27 20.92
N THR A 105 0.15 -6.73 20.76
CA THR A 105 -0.18 -8.11 20.33
C THR A 105 -1.37 -8.11 19.38
N GLY A 106 -1.52 -9.17 18.59
CA GLY A 106 -2.63 -9.35 17.67
C GLY A 106 -2.56 -10.71 16.96
N SER A 107 -3.54 -11.03 16.14
CA SER A 107 -3.59 -12.23 15.30
C SER A 107 -3.05 -11.96 13.89
N ASP A 108 -3.30 -10.76 13.37
CA ASP A 108 -2.97 -10.37 12.01
C ASP A 108 -2.02 -9.18 11.99
N ARG A 109 -1.13 -9.14 11.01
CA ARG A 109 -0.29 -7.96 10.71
C ARG A 109 -0.98 -7.09 9.70
N VAL A 110 -0.74 -5.79 9.79
CA VAL A 110 -1.23 -4.82 8.80
C VAL A 110 -0.61 -5.11 7.43
N ILE A 111 -1.46 -5.10 6.40
CA ILE A 111 -1.06 -5.10 4.99
C ILE A 111 -1.68 -3.88 4.28
N ARG A 112 -0.95 -3.31 3.34
CA ARG A 112 -1.29 -2.04 2.70
C ARG A 112 -1.04 -2.08 1.20
N GLY A 113 -1.57 -1.09 0.46
CA GLY A 113 -1.23 -0.80 -0.93
C GLY A 113 -2.13 -1.44 -1.97
N GLY A 114 -2.82 -2.51 -1.65
CA GLY A 114 -3.52 -3.32 -2.65
C GLY A 114 -2.55 -4.01 -3.62
N SER A 115 -3.07 -4.71 -4.61
CA SER A 115 -2.26 -5.52 -5.52
C SER A 115 -2.75 -5.45 -6.98
N TYR A 116 -2.01 -6.11 -7.86
CA TYR A 116 -2.38 -6.26 -9.27
C TYR A 116 -3.75 -6.93 -9.46
N PHE A 117 -4.17 -7.74 -8.50
CA PHE A 117 -5.42 -8.51 -8.55
C PHE A 117 -6.62 -7.68 -8.10
N ASP A 118 -6.39 -6.66 -7.28
CA ASP A 118 -7.43 -5.92 -6.58
C ASP A 118 -8.07 -4.82 -7.45
N SER A 119 -9.33 -4.48 -7.11
CA SER A 119 -10.05 -3.37 -7.73
C SER A 119 -9.40 -2.02 -7.38
N PRO A 120 -9.70 -0.94 -8.13
CA PRO A 120 -9.20 0.40 -7.79
C PRO A 120 -9.49 0.83 -6.36
N ALA A 121 -10.66 0.44 -5.82
CA ALA A 121 -11.06 0.80 -4.45
C ALA A 121 -10.13 0.19 -3.40
N ALA A 122 -9.62 -1.01 -3.62
CA ALA A 122 -8.72 -1.70 -2.71
C ALA A 122 -7.27 -1.19 -2.80
N ASN A 123 -6.92 -0.47 -3.84
CA ASN A 123 -5.58 0.09 -4.06
C ASN A 123 -5.39 1.52 -3.51
N ARG A 124 -6.38 2.07 -2.80
CA ARG A 124 -6.29 3.41 -2.19
C ARG A 124 -5.27 3.43 -1.05
N VAL A 125 -4.54 4.55 -0.93
CA VAL A 125 -3.59 4.78 0.18
C VAL A 125 -4.25 4.56 1.55
N ALA A 126 -5.48 5.01 1.73
CA ALA A 126 -6.20 4.92 3.00
C ALA A 126 -6.78 3.52 3.28
N LEU A 127 -6.75 2.59 2.31
CA LEU A 127 -7.22 1.23 2.56
C LEU A 127 -6.19 0.48 3.41
N ARG A 128 -6.68 -0.20 4.40
CA ARG A 128 -5.90 -1.08 5.28
C ARG A 128 -6.58 -2.44 5.38
N ASP A 129 -5.79 -3.46 5.53
CA ASP A 129 -6.25 -4.82 5.72
C ASP A 129 -5.32 -5.57 6.67
N GLY A 130 -5.70 -6.77 7.09
CA GLY A 130 -4.93 -7.63 7.98
C GLY A 130 -4.68 -9.00 7.36
N GLY A 131 -3.54 -9.56 7.66
CA GLY A 131 -3.20 -10.92 7.26
C GLY A 131 -2.45 -11.68 8.35
N ALA A 132 -2.73 -12.99 8.47
CA ALA A 132 -2.00 -13.84 9.39
C ALA A 132 -0.49 -13.78 9.05
N PRO A 133 0.42 -13.70 10.05
CA PRO A 133 1.87 -13.58 9.80
C PRO A 133 2.47 -14.71 8.97
N SER A 134 1.79 -15.85 8.91
CA SER A 134 2.17 -17.00 8.10
C SER A 134 1.55 -17.02 6.71
N ALA A 135 0.76 -16.01 6.33
CA ALA A 135 0.12 -15.95 5.02
C ALA A 135 1.14 -15.84 3.90
N LEU A 136 0.91 -16.60 2.84
CA LEU A 136 1.71 -16.61 1.63
C LEU A 136 0.78 -16.31 0.44
N GLY A 137 1.27 -15.58 -0.54
CA GLY A 137 0.48 -15.29 -1.74
C GLY A 137 1.29 -14.61 -2.83
N ALA A 138 0.91 -14.87 -4.08
CA ALA A 138 1.57 -14.28 -5.27
C ALA A 138 1.39 -12.75 -5.37
N ALA A 139 0.42 -12.20 -4.63
CA ALA A 139 0.13 -10.78 -4.58
C ALA A 139 0.55 -10.13 -3.25
N LEU A 140 1.37 -10.81 -2.43
CA LEU A 140 1.80 -10.36 -1.12
C LEU A 140 3.32 -10.22 -1.09
N GLY A 141 3.80 -9.06 -0.66
CA GLY A 141 5.21 -8.72 -0.61
C GLY A 141 5.53 -7.77 0.54
N PHE A 142 6.62 -7.05 0.44
CA PHE A 142 7.04 -6.08 1.47
C PHE A 142 8.01 -5.06 0.88
N ARG A 143 8.16 -3.96 1.59
CA ARG A 143 9.29 -3.03 1.48
C ARG A 143 9.98 -2.88 2.82
N VAL A 144 11.21 -2.39 2.81
CA VAL A 144 11.98 -2.14 4.02
C VAL A 144 12.28 -0.66 4.19
N VAL A 145 12.43 -0.24 5.46
CA VAL A 145 13.00 1.05 5.83
C VAL A 145 14.38 0.82 6.42
N SER A 146 15.33 1.71 6.09
CA SER A 146 16.66 1.74 6.71
C SER A 146 16.63 2.61 7.95
N LEU A 147 17.24 2.12 9.01
CA LEU A 147 17.58 2.93 10.17
C LEU A 147 18.95 3.56 9.90
N GLN A 148 18.96 4.82 9.46
CA GLN A 148 20.20 5.61 9.38
C GLN A 148 20.49 6.25 10.73
#